data_5cf0c41e094a019b83c337d8fbc8e48e
#
_entry.id   5cf0c41e094a019b83c337d8fbc8e48e
#
_cell.length_a   1.000
_cell.length_b   1.000
_cell.length_c   1.000
_cell.angle_alpha   90.00
_cell.angle_beta   90.00
_cell.angle_gamma   90.00
#
_symmetry.space_group_name_H-M   'P 1'
#
loop_
_entity.id
_entity.type
_entity.pdbx_description
1 polymer ?
#
loop_
_entity_poly.entity_id
_entity_poly.type
_entity_poly.pdbx_seq_one_letter_code
_entity_poly.pdbx_strand_id
1 'polypeptide(L)'
;MLRWGFIMDHPIFLAADRDQAMRQVGITLLRSGYRFVCPTPETLRRVNARPGNRWAGNPVGIFGWSRPFRRDVLPAPLFGQAMEAGMLVADNGVWRSRFRFSTLGCNGFFHSAFPTDAENAVFFGPDSYRFGTVLAAHLRYAPLPMQAVDIGCGTGLGAIMIAQASPATEVVMVDINADALRLARINAGLAGVGGIVAWQGDLLSGLSGEFDLIVSNPPYLPDPGCRLYRNGGGRLGEGLSLAIVRTAMERLTPGGTLLLYTGTAIIDGDNPFLRGVAALLDGRGFTWEATELDPDVFGEELENGPLSVAERIAVICLTVIRR
;
A
#
# COMPACT_ATOMS: atom_id res chain seq x y z
N MET A 1 -22.87 -15.35 15.95
CA MET A 1 -22.89 -13.87 16.06
C MET A 1 -21.95 -13.45 17.17
N LEU A 2 -20.65 -13.39 16.90
CA LEU A 2 -19.66 -12.89 17.85
C LEU A 2 -19.45 -11.40 17.54
N ARG A 3 -20.06 -10.55 18.36
CA ARG A 3 -19.82 -9.11 18.32
C ARG A 3 -18.41 -8.84 18.81
N TRP A 4 -17.61 -8.16 18.01
CA TRP A 4 -16.34 -7.58 18.39
C TRP A 4 -16.56 -6.62 19.57
N GLY A 5 -16.08 -6.99 20.76
CA GLY A 5 -16.05 -6.08 21.91
C GLY A 5 -14.89 -5.10 21.73
N PHE A 6 -15.14 -3.93 21.18
CA PHE A 6 -14.15 -2.86 21.10
C PHE A 6 -14.07 -2.09 22.40
N ILE A 7 -12.89 -2.03 23.00
CA ILE A 7 -12.54 -0.98 23.96
C ILE A 7 -12.10 0.22 23.12
N MET A 8 -12.99 1.19 23.00
CA MET A 8 -12.71 2.49 22.36
C MET A 8 -12.15 3.43 23.42
N ASP A 9 -10.84 3.60 23.48
CA ASP A 9 -10.24 4.74 24.13
C ASP A 9 -8.92 5.13 23.44
N HIS A 10 -9.03 6.03 22.45
CA HIS A 10 -7.96 6.98 22.12
C HIS A 10 -8.53 8.21 21.38
N PRO A 11 -8.16 9.45 21.76
CA PRO A 11 -8.76 10.65 21.22
C PRO A 11 -8.17 11.01 19.85
N ILE A 12 -8.89 10.71 18.78
CA ILE A 12 -8.58 11.13 17.39
C ILE A 12 -9.60 12.21 16.96
N PHE A 13 -9.85 13.20 17.78
CA PHE A 13 -10.91 14.19 17.49
C PHE A 13 -10.42 15.50 16.83
N LEU A 14 -9.11 15.73 16.64
CA LEU A 14 -8.58 16.97 16.03
C LEU A 14 -8.17 16.84 14.55
N ALA A 15 -8.27 15.65 13.95
CA ALA A 15 -7.96 15.39 12.55
C ALA A 15 -9.20 15.37 11.64
N ALA A 16 -10.41 15.23 12.20
CA ALA A 16 -11.64 14.98 11.44
C ALA A 16 -11.92 16.03 10.36
N ASP A 17 -11.75 17.31 10.67
CA ASP A 17 -12.02 18.40 9.71
C ASP A 17 -10.99 18.42 8.58
N ARG A 18 -9.70 18.20 8.88
CA ARG A 18 -8.64 18.14 7.87
C ARG A 18 -8.77 16.92 6.99
N ASP A 19 -9.15 15.77 7.53
CA ASP A 19 -9.33 14.54 6.78
C ASP A 19 -10.56 14.64 5.87
N GLN A 20 -11.62 15.30 6.32
CA GLN A 20 -12.77 15.61 5.50
C GLN A 20 -12.43 16.59 4.38
N ALA A 21 -11.67 17.65 4.65
CA ALA A 21 -11.20 18.58 3.64
C ALA A 21 -10.29 17.87 2.62
N MET A 22 -9.39 16.99 3.06
CA MET A 22 -8.54 16.19 2.18
C MET A 22 -9.36 15.26 1.27
N ARG A 23 -10.39 14.60 1.81
CA ARG A 23 -11.33 13.82 1.02
C ARG A 23 -12.06 14.68 -0.01
N GLN A 24 -12.46 15.90 0.35
CA GLN A 24 -13.11 16.83 -0.58
C GLN A 24 -12.18 17.24 -1.72
N VAL A 25 -10.89 17.46 -1.46
CA VAL A 25 -9.87 17.68 -2.50
C VAL A 25 -9.84 16.49 -3.48
N GLY A 26 -9.80 15.26 -2.96
CA GLY A 26 -9.82 14.04 -3.79
C GLY A 26 -11.06 13.94 -4.67
N ILE A 27 -12.25 14.20 -4.11
CA ILE A 27 -13.52 14.24 -4.86
C ILE A 27 -13.47 15.29 -5.97
N THR A 28 -12.97 16.49 -5.67
CA THR A 28 -12.85 17.59 -6.65
C THR A 28 -11.91 17.20 -7.79
N LEU A 29 -10.77 16.59 -7.46
CA LEU A 29 -9.81 16.10 -8.46
C LEU A 29 -10.43 15.02 -9.36
N LEU A 30 -11.07 14.00 -8.79
CA LEU A 30 -11.70 12.93 -9.58
C LEU A 30 -12.82 13.46 -10.50
N ARG A 31 -13.67 14.36 -9.99
CA ARG A 31 -14.75 15.00 -10.76
C ARG A 31 -14.22 15.89 -11.89
N SER A 32 -13.05 16.48 -11.74
CA SER A 32 -12.39 17.25 -12.81
C SER A 32 -11.71 16.38 -13.88
N GLY A 33 -11.83 15.05 -13.80
CA GLY A 33 -11.20 14.13 -14.72
C GLY A 33 -9.72 13.86 -14.43
N TYR A 34 -9.23 14.22 -13.23
CA TYR A 34 -7.87 13.93 -12.83
C TYR A 34 -7.56 12.43 -12.92
N ARG A 35 -6.45 12.10 -13.58
CA ARG A 35 -5.88 10.76 -13.63
C ARG A 35 -4.37 10.85 -13.52
N PHE A 36 -3.78 9.98 -12.72
CA PHE A 36 -2.34 9.86 -12.60
C PHE A 36 -1.95 8.43 -12.25
N VAL A 37 -1.07 7.84 -13.05
CA VAL A 37 -0.41 6.57 -12.75
C VAL A 37 0.94 6.88 -12.13
N CYS A 38 1.15 6.43 -10.91
CA CYS A 38 2.40 6.68 -10.18
C CYS A 38 3.53 5.81 -10.74
N PRO A 39 4.56 6.41 -11.36
CA PRO A 39 5.73 5.67 -11.82
C PRO A 39 6.70 5.37 -10.66
N THR A 40 7.81 4.69 -10.97
CA THR A 40 8.90 4.46 -10.01
C THR A 40 9.51 5.79 -9.53
N PRO A 41 10.13 5.82 -8.34
CA PRO A 41 10.88 6.99 -7.86
C PRO A 41 11.95 7.46 -8.85
N GLU A 42 12.64 6.53 -9.51
CA GLU A 42 13.66 6.86 -10.50
C GLU A 42 13.05 7.53 -11.75
N THR A 43 11.90 7.06 -12.22
CA THR A 43 11.18 7.73 -13.32
C THR A 43 10.72 9.13 -12.91
N LEU A 44 10.20 9.29 -11.67
CA LEU A 44 9.83 10.62 -11.13
C LEU A 44 11.03 11.57 -11.15
N ARG A 45 12.18 11.11 -10.66
CA ARG A 45 13.43 11.90 -10.64
C ARG A 45 13.84 12.31 -12.06
N ARG A 46 13.92 11.37 -13.01
CA ARG A 46 14.32 11.62 -14.40
C ARG A 46 13.37 12.56 -15.13
N VAL A 47 12.07 12.36 -14.98
CA VAL A 47 11.05 13.20 -15.64
C VAL A 47 11.04 14.60 -15.06
N ASN A 48 11.15 14.75 -13.74
CA ASN A 48 11.18 16.06 -13.09
C ASN A 48 12.48 16.84 -13.35
N ALA A 49 13.59 16.17 -13.66
CA ALA A 49 14.85 16.81 -14.03
C ALA A 49 14.84 17.47 -15.43
N ARG A 50 13.84 17.20 -16.26
CA ARG A 50 13.73 17.83 -17.61
C ARG A 50 13.48 19.33 -17.48
N PRO A 51 14.10 20.20 -18.31
CA PRO A 51 13.98 21.67 -18.16
C PRO A 51 12.55 22.18 -18.12
N GLY A 52 11.65 21.66 -18.94
CA GLY A 52 10.24 22.05 -18.99
C GLY A 52 9.40 21.55 -17.81
N ASN A 53 9.93 20.72 -16.93
CA ASN A 53 9.21 20.07 -15.84
C ASN A 53 9.54 20.65 -14.43
N ARG A 54 10.25 21.77 -14.40
CA ARG A 54 10.65 22.42 -13.14
C ARG A 54 9.45 22.90 -12.31
N TRP A 55 8.34 23.24 -12.97
CA TRP A 55 7.14 23.79 -12.36
C TRP A 55 5.90 23.00 -12.75
N ALA A 56 4.96 22.88 -11.83
CA ALA A 56 3.64 22.38 -12.18
C ALA A 56 2.81 23.49 -12.85
N GLY A 57 2.21 23.17 -13.99
CA GLY A 57 1.24 24.03 -14.68
C GLY A 57 -0.22 23.55 -14.53
N ASN A 58 -0.46 22.46 -13.79
CA ASN A 58 -1.78 21.87 -13.59
C ASN A 58 -1.82 20.97 -12.36
N PRO A 59 -2.99 20.49 -11.91
CA PRO A 59 -3.11 19.61 -10.76
C PRO A 59 -2.30 18.30 -10.86
N VAL A 60 -2.11 17.74 -12.05
CA VAL A 60 -1.29 16.53 -12.26
C VAL A 60 0.19 16.80 -11.96
N GLY A 61 0.70 17.97 -12.34
CA GLY A 61 2.04 18.41 -11.98
C GLY A 61 2.23 18.53 -10.47
N ILE A 62 1.19 18.99 -9.74
CA ILE A 62 1.22 19.19 -8.30
C ILE A 62 1.06 17.87 -7.55
N PHE A 63 -0.09 17.21 -7.73
CA PHE A 63 -0.48 16.04 -6.93
C PHE A 63 0.00 14.71 -7.52
N GLY A 64 0.44 14.68 -8.78
CA GLY A 64 1.06 13.48 -9.35
C GLY A 64 2.59 13.56 -9.30
N TRP A 65 3.16 14.56 -9.93
CA TRP A 65 4.60 14.70 -10.09
C TRP A 65 5.33 15.36 -8.91
N SER A 66 4.63 15.83 -7.88
CA SER A 66 5.19 16.54 -6.71
C SER A 66 6.01 17.78 -7.06
N ARG A 67 5.66 18.48 -8.15
CA ARG A 67 6.37 19.68 -8.60
C ARG A 67 5.96 20.90 -7.78
N PRO A 68 6.87 21.84 -7.54
CA PRO A 68 6.52 23.15 -6.99
C PRO A 68 5.60 23.90 -7.95
N PHE A 69 4.75 24.78 -7.41
CA PHE A 69 3.78 25.53 -8.20
C PHE A 69 3.56 26.93 -7.66
N ARG A 70 3.04 27.82 -8.52
CA ARG A 70 2.57 29.14 -8.16
C ARG A 70 1.11 29.07 -7.74
N ARG A 71 0.67 30.01 -6.91
CA ARG A 71 -0.67 30.04 -6.33
C ARG A 71 -1.79 29.98 -7.38
N ASP A 72 -1.57 30.60 -8.54
CA ASP A 72 -2.53 30.73 -9.65
C ASP A 72 -2.76 29.44 -10.47
N VAL A 73 -1.93 28.41 -10.27
CA VAL A 73 -2.08 27.11 -10.95
C VAL A 73 -3.31 26.32 -10.46
N LEU A 74 -3.72 26.52 -9.21
CA LEU A 74 -4.93 25.91 -8.67
C LEU A 74 -6.08 26.93 -8.62
N PRO A 75 -7.29 26.53 -9.04
CA PRO A 75 -8.49 27.34 -8.81
C PRO A 75 -8.63 27.69 -7.33
N ALA A 76 -9.13 28.90 -7.02
CA ALA A 76 -9.20 29.40 -5.66
C ALA A 76 -9.94 28.45 -4.68
N PRO A 77 -11.07 27.81 -5.04
CA PRO A 77 -11.74 26.85 -4.16
C PRO A 77 -10.87 25.64 -3.84
N LEU A 78 -10.22 25.04 -4.85
CA LEU A 78 -9.38 23.85 -4.67
C LEU A 78 -8.12 24.17 -3.84
N PHE A 79 -7.53 25.34 -4.06
CA PHE A 79 -6.41 25.79 -3.24
C PHE A 79 -6.83 25.97 -1.76
N GLY A 80 -7.98 26.62 -1.52
CA GLY A 80 -8.52 26.80 -0.17
C GLY A 80 -8.75 25.46 0.54
N GLN A 81 -9.42 24.52 -0.12
CA GLN A 81 -9.62 23.17 0.40
C GLN A 81 -8.30 22.43 0.71
N ALA A 82 -7.31 22.55 -0.18
CA ALA A 82 -6.00 21.90 0.04
C ALA A 82 -5.21 22.56 1.18
N MET A 83 -5.38 23.88 1.41
CA MET A 83 -4.82 24.57 2.58
C MET A 83 -5.51 24.14 3.89
N GLU A 84 -6.83 24.09 3.92
CA GLU A 84 -7.62 23.61 5.05
C GLU A 84 -7.26 22.17 5.43
N ALA A 85 -7.09 21.31 4.42
CA ALA A 85 -6.62 19.93 4.60
C ALA A 85 -5.17 19.83 5.09
N GLY A 86 -4.41 20.92 5.16
CA GLY A 86 -2.98 20.91 5.51
C GLY A 86 -2.09 20.23 4.47
N MET A 87 -2.58 20.12 3.23
CA MET A 87 -1.86 19.45 2.15
C MET A 87 -0.75 20.31 1.54
N LEU A 88 -0.83 21.62 1.67
CA LEU A 88 0.10 22.55 1.02
C LEU A 88 1.06 23.17 2.01
N VAL A 89 2.30 23.37 1.59
CA VAL A 89 3.35 24.07 2.33
C VAL A 89 3.97 25.14 1.44
N ALA A 90 4.18 26.33 2.04
CA ALA A 90 4.94 27.40 1.41
C ALA A 90 6.45 27.10 1.51
N ASP A 91 7.16 27.28 0.39
CA ASP A 91 8.59 27.06 0.27
C ASP A 91 9.19 28.19 -0.58
N ASN A 92 9.82 29.20 0.04
CA ASN A 92 10.49 30.31 -0.63
C ASN A 92 9.66 31.01 -1.73
N GLY A 93 8.39 31.33 -1.43
CA GLY A 93 7.48 32.04 -2.34
C GLY A 93 6.77 31.13 -3.35
N VAL A 94 6.95 29.83 -3.26
CA VAL A 94 6.25 28.80 -4.04
C VAL A 94 5.52 27.86 -3.12
N TRP A 95 4.65 27.05 -3.68
CA TRP A 95 3.87 26.05 -2.97
C TRP A 95 4.29 24.64 -3.37
N ARG A 96 4.23 23.71 -2.41
CA ARG A 96 4.40 22.27 -2.63
C ARG A 96 3.27 21.50 -1.96
N SER A 97 2.88 20.38 -2.55
CA SER A 97 2.00 19.42 -1.87
C SER A 97 2.80 18.46 -1.01
N ARG A 98 2.30 18.17 0.19
CA ARG A 98 2.82 17.11 1.09
C ARG A 98 2.38 15.72 0.64
N PHE A 99 1.37 15.65 -0.23
CA PHE A 99 0.77 14.41 -0.67
C PHE A 99 0.72 14.34 -2.19
N ARG A 100 0.85 13.14 -2.70
CA ARG A 100 0.48 12.78 -4.07
C ARG A 100 -0.93 12.20 -4.09
N PHE A 101 -1.51 12.17 -5.27
CA PHE A 101 -2.78 11.55 -5.53
C PHE A 101 -2.67 10.71 -6.79
N SER A 102 -2.84 9.39 -6.67
CA SER A 102 -2.74 8.44 -7.77
C SER A 102 -4.06 7.74 -7.99
N THR A 103 -4.29 7.24 -9.20
CA THR A 103 -5.55 6.59 -9.54
C THR A 103 -5.33 5.14 -9.97
N LEU A 104 -6.25 4.25 -9.55
CA LEU A 104 -6.37 2.88 -10.03
C LEU A 104 -7.85 2.61 -10.32
N GLY A 105 -8.16 2.36 -11.59
CA GLY A 105 -9.56 2.31 -12.04
C GLY A 105 -10.29 3.64 -11.77
N CYS A 106 -11.42 3.58 -11.08
CA CYS A 106 -12.18 4.76 -10.65
C CYS A 106 -11.73 5.33 -9.29
N ASN A 107 -10.89 4.62 -8.55
CA ASN A 107 -10.46 5.01 -7.22
C ASN A 107 -9.25 5.95 -7.25
N GLY A 108 -9.21 6.87 -6.28
CA GLY A 108 -8.07 7.73 -6.02
C GLY A 108 -7.44 7.42 -4.67
N PHE A 109 -6.11 7.50 -4.59
CA PHE A 109 -5.33 7.17 -3.41
C PHE A 109 -4.37 8.30 -3.07
N PHE A 110 -4.57 8.92 -1.91
CA PHE A 110 -3.58 9.81 -1.32
C PHE A 110 -2.43 9.00 -0.73
N HIS A 111 -1.22 9.47 -0.97
CA HIS A 111 0.02 8.90 -0.44
C HIS A 111 1.09 9.99 -0.32
N SER A 112 2.25 9.68 0.24
CA SER A 112 3.30 10.67 0.50
C SER A 112 3.85 11.31 -0.78
N ALA A 113 4.26 12.57 -0.68
CA ALA A 113 4.91 13.31 -1.75
C ALA A 113 6.27 12.70 -2.12
N PHE A 114 6.80 13.09 -3.28
CA PHE A 114 8.15 12.76 -3.72
C PHE A 114 9.09 13.97 -3.45
N PRO A 115 10.32 13.75 -2.94
CA PRO A 115 10.92 12.46 -2.58
C PRO A 115 10.25 11.84 -1.36
N THR A 116 10.27 10.49 -1.29
CA THR A 116 9.62 9.71 -0.24
C THR A 116 10.69 9.25 0.75
N ASP A 117 11.19 10.20 1.58
CA ASP A 117 12.36 9.98 2.43
C ASP A 117 12.02 9.84 3.92
N ALA A 118 10.80 10.22 4.34
CA ALA A 118 10.38 10.12 5.73
C ALA A 118 10.22 8.66 6.14
N GLU A 119 10.61 8.34 7.39
CA GLU A 119 10.49 7.01 7.98
C GLU A 119 9.05 6.47 7.92
N ASN A 120 8.08 7.32 8.23
CA ASN A 120 6.64 7.04 8.24
C ASN A 120 5.94 7.34 6.90
N ALA A 121 6.69 7.50 5.80
CA ALA A 121 6.10 7.76 4.50
C ALA A 121 5.18 6.61 4.07
N VAL A 122 4.10 6.95 3.38
CA VAL A 122 3.14 6.00 2.82
C VAL A 122 3.36 5.93 1.32
N PHE A 123 3.73 4.76 0.85
CA PHE A 123 4.08 4.53 -0.55
C PHE A 123 2.87 4.10 -1.38
N PHE A 124 2.87 4.52 -2.64
CA PHE A 124 2.01 4.00 -3.70
C PHE A 124 2.79 4.07 -5.02
N GLY A 125 2.89 2.96 -5.73
CA GLY A 125 3.68 2.88 -6.94
C GLY A 125 3.38 1.65 -7.78
N PRO A 126 4.27 1.24 -8.69
CA PRO A 126 4.06 0.12 -9.60
C PRO A 126 3.62 -1.18 -8.92
N ASP A 127 4.15 -1.48 -7.74
CA ASP A 127 3.77 -2.67 -6.96
C ASP A 127 2.31 -2.63 -6.51
N SER A 128 1.81 -1.45 -6.14
CA SER A 128 0.40 -1.27 -5.79
C SER A 128 -0.52 -1.61 -6.97
N TYR A 129 -0.13 -1.25 -8.20
CA TYR A 129 -0.91 -1.61 -9.40
C TYR A 129 -0.87 -3.10 -9.69
N ARG A 130 0.31 -3.74 -9.60
CA ARG A 130 0.46 -5.19 -9.80
C ARG A 130 -0.32 -5.97 -8.74
N PHE A 131 -0.18 -5.61 -7.46
CA PHE A 131 -0.95 -6.18 -6.35
C PHE A 131 -2.46 -6.04 -6.59
N GLY A 132 -2.93 -4.84 -6.97
CA GLY A 132 -4.34 -4.61 -7.29
C GLY A 132 -4.83 -5.49 -8.44
N THR A 133 -4.01 -5.74 -9.47
CA THR A 133 -4.35 -6.64 -10.58
C THR A 133 -4.52 -8.09 -10.12
N VAL A 134 -3.59 -8.58 -9.29
CA VAL A 134 -3.65 -9.94 -8.74
C VAL A 134 -4.85 -10.10 -7.82
N LEU A 135 -5.08 -9.15 -6.93
CA LEU A 135 -6.23 -9.16 -6.01
C LEU A 135 -7.56 -9.11 -6.77
N ALA A 136 -7.67 -8.27 -7.81
CA ALA A 136 -8.86 -8.22 -8.65
C ALA A 136 -9.16 -9.56 -9.34
N ALA A 137 -8.11 -10.25 -9.81
CA ALA A 137 -8.26 -11.58 -10.41
C ALA A 137 -8.75 -12.59 -9.36
N HIS A 138 -8.16 -12.58 -8.14
CA HIS A 138 -8.58 -13.47 -7.06
C HIS A 138 -10.06 -13.23 -6.70
N LEU A 139 -10.44 -11.98 -6.43
CA LEU A 139 -11.82 -11.63 -6.05
C LEU A 139 -12.88 -11.93 -7.12
N ARG A 140 -12.46 -12.06 -8.39
CA ARG A 140 -13.36 -12.39 -9.50
C ARG A 140 -13.66 -13.89 -9.58
N TYR A 141 -12.72 -14.75 -9.23
CA TYR A 141 -12.79 -16.19 -9.49
C TYR A 141 -12.87 -17.04 -8.21
N ALA A 142 -12.42 -16.53 -7.06
CA ALA A 142 -12.54 -17.22 -5.79
C ALA A 142 -13.87 -16.93 -5.09
N PRO A 143 -14.29 -17.77 -4.13
CA PRO A 143 -15.40 -17.45 -3.25
C PRO A 143 -15.14 -16.13 -2.50
N LEU A 144 -16.19 -15.30 -2.38
CA LEU A 144 -16.08 -14.05 -1.63
C LEU A 144 -15.95 -14.35 -0.14
N PRO A 145 -14.99 -13.72 0.56
CA PRO A 145 -14.75 -13.94 1.97
C PRO A 145 -15.86 -13.31 2.82
N MET A 146 -16.13 -13.89 3.98
CA MET A 146 -16.94 -13.25 5.04
C MET A 146 -16.08 -12.35 5.92
N GLN A 147 -14.86 -12.78 6.22
CA GLN A 147 -13.88 -12.03 7.01
C GLN A 147 -12.55 -11.90 6.25
N ALA A 148 -12.08 -10.68 6.09
CA ALA A 148 -10.84 -10.42 5.38
C ALA A 148 -9.95 -9.42 6.12
N VAL A 149 -8.64 -9.53 5.93
CA VAL A 149 -7.67 -8.58 6.47
C VAL A 149 -6.61 -8.22 5.43
N ASP A 150 -6.27 -6.92 5.39
CA ASP A 150 -5.15 -6.35 4.62
C ASP A 150 -4.03 -6.00 5.60
N ILE A 151 -2.96 -6.81 5.62
CA ILE A 151 -1.81 -6.65 6.52
C ILE A 151 -0.77 -5.75 5.86
N GLY A 152 -0.35 -4.69 6.56
CA GLY A 152 0.50 -3.64 5.99
C GLY A 152 -0.27 -2.87 4.92
N CYS A 153 -1.47 -2.42 5.24
CA CYS A 153 -2.44 -1.91 4.28
C CYS A 153 -1.98 -0.65 3.53
N GLY A 154 -1.00 0.09 4.04
CA GLY A 154 -0.47 1.31 3.44
C GLY A 154 -1.57 2.31 3.10
N THR A 155 -1.89 2.47 1.82
CA THR A 155 -2.96 3.35 1.34
C THR A 155 -4.38 2.76 1.48
N GLY A 156 -4.50 1.52 1.97
CA GLY A 156 -5.77 0.80 2.10
C GLY A 156 -6.25 0.15 0.80
N LEU A 157 -5.38 0.01 -0.20
CA LEU A 157 -5.76 -0.51 -1.52
C LEU A 157 -6.45 -1.87 -1.45
N GLY A 158 -5.84 -2.85 -0.75
CA GLY A 158 -6.37 -4.20 -0.64
C GLY A 158 -7.73 -4.22 0.05
N ALA A 159 -7.83 -3.59 1.22
CA ALA A 159 -9.06 -3.49 1.98
C ALA A 159 -10.21 -2.83 1.18
N ILE A 160 -9.90 -1.73 0.46
CA ILE A 160 -10.88 -1.01 -0.37
C ILE A 160 -11.39 -1.91 -1.50
N MET A 161 -10.50 -2.62 -2.20
CA MET A 161 -10.88 -3.50 -3.29
C MET A 161 -11.75 -4.68 -2.82
N ILE A 162 -11.43 -5.26 -1.66
CA ILE A 162 -12.23 -6.33 -1.05
C ILE A 162 -13.63 -5.81 -0.70
N ALA A 163 -13.72 -4.67 -0.01
CA ALA A 163 -15.01 -4.09 0.39
C ALA A 163 -15.87 -3.65 -0.81
N GLN A 164 -15.25 -3.24 -1.93
CA GLN A 164 -15.97 -2.94 -3.17
C GLN A 164 -16.47 -4.20 -3.88
N ALA A 165 -15.69 -5.28 -3.87
CA ALA A 165 -16.07 -6.55 -4.49
C ALA A 165 -17.17 -7.28 -3.69
N SER A 166 -17.14 -7.16 -2.36
CA SER A 166 -18.10 -7.79 -1.46
C SER A 166 -18.47 -6.86 -0.30
N PRO A 167 -19.54 -6.07 -0.43
CA PRO A 167 -20.01 -5.18 0.63
C PRO A 167 -20.45 -5.89 1.92
N ALA A 168 -20.66 -7.20 1.86
CA ALA A 168 -21.01 -8.02 3.03
C ALA A 168 -19.79 -8.52 3.82
N THR A 169 -18.59 -8.40 3.26
CA THR A 169 -17.34 -8.82 3.91
C THR A 169 -17.00 -7.88 5.08
N GLU A 170 -16.71 -8.44 6.24
CA GLU A 170 -16.07 -7.72 7.34
C GLU A 170 -14.58 -7.56 7.03
N VAL A 171 -14.15 -6.33 6.76
CA VAL A 171 -12.77 -6.04 6.35
C VAL A 171 -12.03 -5.31 7.45
N VAL A 172 -10.84 -5.81 7.80
CA VAL A 172 -9.90 -5.12 8.68
C VAL A 172 -8.68 -4.69 7.86
N MET A 173 -8.24 -3.44 8.03
CA MET A 173 -6.96 -2.97 7.51
C MET A 173 -6.01 -2.73 8.66
N VAL A 174 -4.83 -3.33 8.58
CA VAL A 174 -3.82 -3.29 9.65
C VAL A 174 -2.56 -2.64 9.14
N ASP A 175 -2.01 -1.73 9.91
CA ASP A 175 -0.69 -1.17 9.66
C ASP A 175 -0.03 -0.76 10.99
N ILE A 176 1.28 -0.85 11.07
CA ILE A 176 2.05 -0.32 12.20
C ILE A 176 2.14 1.21 12.13
N ASN A 177 2.07 1.77 10.92
CA ASN A 177 2.17 3.19 10.64
C ASN A 177 0.80 3.89 10.79
N ALA A 178 0.66 4.72 11.81
CA ALA A 178 -0.56 5.49 12.06
C ALA A 178 -0.92 6.43 10.89
N ASP A 179 0.09 6.99 10.18
CA ASP A 179 -0.15 7.85 9.02
C ASP A 179 -0.69 7.05 7.83
N ALA A 180 -0.26 5.80 7.66
CA ALA A 180 -0.83 4.89 6.67
C ALA A 180 -2.31 4.63 6.96
N LEU A 181 -2.67 4.28 8.19
CA LEU A 181 -4.06 4.06 8.59
C LEU A 181 -4.92 5.32 8.44
N ARG A 182 -4.36 6.50 8.72
CA ARG A 182 -5.06 7.77 8.47
C ARG A 182 -5.37 7.94 6.99
N LEU A 183 -4.37 7.79 6.11
CA LEU A 183 -4.57 7.91 4.66
C LEU A 183 -5.50 6.82 4.12
N ALA A 184 -5.39 5.59 4.61
CA ALA A 184 -6.26 4.49 4.23
C ALA A 184 -7.74 4.77 4.55
N ARG A 185 -8.04 5.36 5.73
CA ARG A 185 -9.42 5.80 6.09
C ARG A 185 -9.93 6.89 5.14
N ILE A 186 -9.08 7.89 4.80
CA ILE A 186 -9.44 8.95 3.85
C ILE A 186 -9.74 8.34 2.48
N ASN A 187 -8.88 7.44 1.99
CA ASN A 187 -9.02 6.77 0.70
C ASN A 187 -10.26 5.86 0.66
N ALA A 188 -10.56 5.13 1.74
CA ALA A 188 -11.78 4.33 1.85
C ALA A 188 -13.04 5.20 1.79
N GLY A 189 -13.04 6.32 2.52
CA GLY A 189 -14.13 7.30 2.44
C GLY A 189 -14.25 7.94 1.06
N LEU A 190 -13.16 8.16 0.33
CA LEU A 190 -13.15 8.66 -1.04
C LEU A 190 -13.69 7.62 -2.03
N ALA A 191 -13.38 6.35 -1.82
CA ALA A 191 -13.90 5.22 -2.61
C ALA A 191 -15.37 4.89 -2.31
N GLY A 192 -15.97 5.55 -1.32
CA GLY A 192 -17.37 5.34 -0.94
C GLY A 192 -17.63 4.01 -0.23
N VAL A 193 -16.59 3.36 0.29
CA VAL A 193 -16.74 2.12 1.06
C VAL A 193 -16.78 2.42 2.56
N GLY A 194 -17.73 1.79 3.24
CA GLY A 194 -17.90 1.83 4.70
C GLY A 194 -17.61 0.48 5.32
N GLY A 195 -17.59 0.43 6.65
CA GLY A 195 -17.48 -0.84 7.38
C GLY A 195 -16.08 -1.42 7.48
N ILE A 196 -15.05 -0.75 6.90
CA ILE A 196 -13.66 -1.18 7.06
C ILE A 196 -13.15 -0.73 8.44
N VAL A 197 -12.68 -1.69 9.23
CA VAL A 197 -12.04 -1.42 10.53
C VAL A 197 -10.56 -1.17 10.32
N ALA A 198 -10.05 -0.06 10.87
CA ALA A 198 -8.62 0.25 10.84
C ALA A 198 -7.99 -0.06 12.20
N TRP A 199 -7.00 -0.93 12.22
CA TRP A 199 -6.30 -1.39 13.41
C TRP A 199 -4.81 -1.06 13.34
N GLN A 200 -4.29 -0.37 14.35
CA GLN A 200 -2.86 -0.12 14.46
C GLN A 200 -2.21 -1.27 15.22
N GLY A 201 -1.30 -1.98 14.56
CA GLY A 201 -0.62 -3.11 15.17
C GLY A 201 0.47 -3.70 14.30
N ASP A 202 1.33 -4.48 14.91
CA ASP A 202 2.32 -5.30 14.23
C ASP A 202 1.66 -6.62 13.82
N LEU A 203 1.58 -6.86 12.51
CA LEU A 203 0.84 -7.99 11.95
C LEU A 203 -0.61 -8.02 12.49
N LEU A 204 -1.03 -9.14 13.08
CA LEU A 204 -2.36 -9.31 13.68
C LEU A 204 -2.34 -9.25 15.21
N SER A 205 -1.30 -8.65 15.80
CA SER A 205 -1.20 -8.51 17.26
C SER A 205 -2.40 -7.75 17.83
N GLY A 206 -3.01 -8.31 18.88
CA GLY A 206 -4.19 -7.72 19.54
C GLY A 206 -5.51 -7.91 18.80
N LEU A 207 -5.52 -8.44 17.58
CA LEU A 207 -6.72 -8.87 16.90
C LEU A 207 -7.01 -10.36 17.20
N SER A 208 -8.27 -10.68 17.44
CA SER A 208 -8.75 -12.06 17.59
C SER A 208 -9.47 -12.53 16.32
N GLY A 209 -9.75 -13.83 16.24
CA GLY A 209 -10.50 -14.44 15.13
C GLY A 209 -9.63 -14.98 14.00
N GLU A 210 -10.26 -15.65 13.07
CA GLU A 210 -9.68 -16.22 11.85
C GLU A 210 -10.25 -15.49 10.64
N PHE A 211 -9.58 -15.59 9.49
CA PHE A 211 -9.93 -14.88 8.25
C PHE A 211 -10.06 -15.85 7.08
N ASP A 212 -11.05 -15.62 6.24
CA ASP A 212 -11.21 -16.36 4.99
C ASP A 212 -10.23 -15.86 3.93
N LEU A 213 -9.85 -14.57 4.02
CA LEU A 213 -8.88 -13.96 3.12
C LEU A 213 -7.92 -13.07 3.90
N ILE A 214 -6.64 -13.37 3.80
CA ILE A 214 -5.55 -12.51 4.24
C ILE A 214 -4.85 -12.00 2.99
N VAL A 215 -4.72 -10.70 2.84
CA VAL A 215 -3.95 -10.10 1.74
C VAL A 215 -2.83 -9.24 2.28
N SER A 216 -1.72 -9.16 1.54
CA SER A 216 -0.62 -8.27 1.91
C SER A 216 0.25 -7.92 0.71
N ASN A 217 0.72 -6.68 0.69
CA ASN A 217 1.80 -6.19 -0.15
C ASN A 217 2.84 -5.49 0.76
N PRO A 218 3.60 -6.26 1.54
CA PRO A 218 4.53 -5.72 2.51
C PRO A 218 5.78 -5.16 1.85
N PRO A 219 6.57 -4.34 2.55
CA PRO A 219 7.94 -4.06 2.15
C PRO A 219 8.77 -5.35 2.08
N TYR A 220 9.68 -5.42 1.10
CA TYR A 220 10.45 -6.63 0.81
C TYR A 220 11.90 -6.37 0.42
N LEU A 221 12.39 -5.16 0.59
CA LEU A 221 13.80 -4.83 0.37
C LEU A 221 14.54 -4.71 1.71
N PRO A 222 15.83 -5.04 1.79
CA PRO A 222 16.65 -4.64 2.93
C PRO A 222 16.85 -3.12 2.85
N ASP A 223 16.44 -2.40 3.90
CA ASP A 223 16.58 -0.93 3.95
C ASP A 223 17.37 -0.48 5.18
N PRO A 224 18.64 -0.05 5.01
CA PRO A 224 19.45 0.44 6.12
C PRO A 224 18.83 1.64 6.84
N GLY A 225 17.99 2.42 6.14
CA GLY A 225 17.24 3.55 6.71
C GLY A 225 16.00 3.14 7.51
N CYS A 226 15.69 1.85 7.60
CA CYS A 226 14.55 1.29 8.34
C CYS A 226 13.20 1.97 8.02
N ARG A 227 13.01 2.48 6.80
CA ARG A 227 11.74 3.08 6.39
C ARG A 227 10.62 2.06 6.40
N LEU A 228 9.52 2.35 7.08
CA LEU A 228 8.42 1.41 7.32
C LEU A 228 7.82 0.84 6.02
N TYR A 229 7.79 1.62 4.96
CA TYR A 229 7.23 1.19 3.65
C TYR A 229 8.21 0.40 2.78
N ARG A 230 9.49 0.27 3.18
CA ARG A 230 10.55 -0.32 2.35
C ARG A 230 11.26 -1.49 3.00
N ASN A 231 11.46 -1.43 4.32
CA ASN A 231 12.23 -2.43 5.06
C ASN A 231 11.46 -3.72 5.29
N GLY A 232 11.78 -4.75 4.50
CA GLY A 232 11.21 -6.09 4.64
C GLY A 232 11.82 -6.94 5.76
N GLY A 233 12.92 -6.49 6.35
CA GLY A 233 13.65 -7.25 7.36
C GLY A 233 14.30 -8.53 6.80
N GLY A 234 15.00 -9.25 7.66
CA GLY A 234 15.78 -10.41 7.22
C GLY A 234 17.06 -9.99 6.47
N ARG A 235 17.77 -10.97 5.91
CA ARG A 235 19.03 -10.71 5.20
C ARG A 235 18.80 -10.13 3.80
N LEU A 236 17.79 -10.63 3.10
CA LEU A 236 17.49 -10.29 1.70
C LEU A 236 16.16 -9.53 1.56
N GLY A 237 15.55 -9.08 2.68
CA GLY A 237 14.26 -8.39 2.70
C GLY A 237 13.06 -9.31 2.91
N GLU A 238 13.25 -10.60 3.08
CA GLU A 238 12.22 -11.65 3.15
C GLU A 238 11.52 -11.77 4.51
N GLY A 239 12.07 -11.15 5.57
CA GLY A 239 11.69 -11.39 6.96
C GLY A 239 10.21 -11.17 7.25
N LEU A 240 9.67 -10.02 6.83
CA LEU A 240 8.27 -9.68 7.05
C LEU A 240 7.32 -10.57 6.23
N SER A 241 7.67 -10.88 4.98
CA SER A 241 6.89 -11.78 4.15
C SER A 241 6.80 -13.19 4.77
N LEU A 242 7.87 -13.73 5.33
CA LEU A 242 7.85 -15.00 6.07
C LEU A 242 7.06 -14.91 7.39
N ALA A 243 7.12 -13.77 8.08
CA ALA A 243 6.30 -13.53 9.27
C ALA A 243 4.79 -13.50 8.94
N ILE A 244 4.41 -12.90 7.81
CA ILE A 244 3.02 -12.91 7.32
C ILE A 244 2.56 -14.33 6.99
N VAL A 245 3.42 -15.16 6.37
CA VAL A 245 3.10 -16.59 6.13
C VAL A 245 2.85 -17.33 7.45
N ARG A 246 3.68 -17.14 8.48
CA ARG A 246 3.46 -17.74 9.82
C ARG A 246 2.14 -17.27 10.43
N THR A 247 1.87 -15.97 10.36
CA THR A 247 0.60 -15.39 10.85
C THR A 247 -0.60 -16.00 10.11
N ALA A 248 -0.51 -16.20 8.80
CA ALA A 248 -1.56 -16.82 8.02
C ALA A 248 -1.81 -18.27 8.42
N MET A 249 -0.74 -19.04 8.75
CA MET A 249 -0.89 -20.43 9.24
C MET A 249 -1.74 -20.52 10.53
N GLU A 250 -1.68 -19.50 11.38
CA GLU A 250 -2.40 -19.46 12.65
C GLU A 250 -3.81 -18.88 12.52
N ARG A 251 -4.04 -18.06 11.48
CA ARG A 251 -5.20 -17.18 11.42
C ARG A 251 -6.11 -17.39 10.20
N LEU A 252 -5.77 -18.28 9.27
CA LEU A 252 -6.68 -18.67 8.19
C LEU A 252 -7.75 -19.63 8.69
N THR A 253 -9.00 -19.44 8.27
CA THR A 253 -10.06 -20.46 8.39
C THR A 253 -9.74 -21.70 7.54
N PRO A 254 -10.31 -22.88 7.82
CA PRO A 254 -10.27 -23.99 6.86
C PRO A 254 -10.83 -23.55 5.49
N GLY A 255 -10.08 -23.76 4.42
CA GLY A 255 -10.38 -23.23 3.09
C GLY A 255 -9.97 -21.77 2.86
N GLY A 256 -9.55 -21.07 3.90
CA GLY A 256 -9.10 -19.67 3.80
C GLY A 256 -7.81 -19.51 3.03
N THR A 257 -7.60 -18.34 2.46
CA THR A 257 -6.51 -18.03 1.53
C THR A 257 -5.65 -16.86 2.02
N LEU A 258 -4.33 -17.02 1.97
CA LEU A 258 -3.38 -15.90 1.95
C LEU A 258 -3.03 -15.57 0.50
N LEU A 259 -3.13 -14.29 0.15
CA LEU A 259 -2.62 -13.73 -1.11
C LEU A 259 -1.51 -12.73 -0.77
N LEU A 260 -0.26 -13.11 -0.96
CA LEU A 260 0.91 -12.32 -0.62
C LEU A 260 1.66 -11.92 -1.89
N TYR A 261 1.69 -10.61 -2.16
CA TYR A 261 2.55 -10.02 -3.18
C TYR A 261 3.88 -9.64 -2.53
N THR A 262 5.01 -10.09 -3.08
CA THR A 262 6.33 -9.75 -2.53
C THR A 262 7.43 -9.83 -3.58
N GLY A 263 8.50 -9.09 -3.35
CA GLY A 263 9.75 -9.25 -4.09
C GLY A 263 10.66 -10.28 -3.42
N THR A 264 11.47 -10.95 -4.21
CA THR A 264 12.40 -11.97 -3.73
C THR A 264 13.68 -11.99 -4.55
N ALA A 265 14.82 -12.15 -3.88
CA ALA A 265 16.11 -12.34 -4.53
C ALA A 265 16.19 -13.73 -5.17
N ILE A 266 16.73 -13.78 -6.40
CA ILE A 266 17.12 -15.03 -7.06
C ILE A 266 18.62 -15.13 -7.00
N ILE A 267 19.15 -16.25 -6.50
CA ILE A 267 20.58 -16.49 -6.27
C ILE A 267 20.92 -17.86 -6.82
N ASP A 268 21.85 -17.95 -7.77
CA ASP A 268 22.24 -19.20 -8.46
C ASP A 268 21.01 -19.95 -9.04
N GLY A 269 20.06 -19.21 -9.58
CA GLY A 269 18.81 -19.74 -10.13
C GLY A 269 17.80 -20.21 -9.10
N ASP A 270 18.06 -20.07 -7.80
CA ASP A 270 17.21 -20.52 -6.72
C ASP A 270 16.53 -19.35 -6.00
N ASN A 271 15.42 -19.65 -5.33
CA ASN A 271 14.61 -18.67 -4.57
C ASN A 271 14.63 -18.97 -3.07
N PRO A 272 15.50 -18.29 -2.27
CA PRO A 272 15.62 -18.53 -0.84
C PRO A 272 14.32 -18.28 -0.05
N PHE A 273 13.50 -17.33 -0.50
CA PHE A 273 12.20 -17.06 0.13
C PHE A 273 11.25 -18.26 -0.03
N LEU A 274 11.14 -18.83 -1.25
CA LEU A 274 10.27 -20.00 -1.48
C LEU A 274 10.77 -21.24 -0.75
N ARG A 275 12.07 -21.43 -0.56
CA ARG A 275 12.58 -22.47 0.34
C ARG A 275 12.10 -22.25 1.79
N GLY A 276 12.11 -21.01 2.25
CA GLY A 276 11.56 -20.66 3.57
C GLY A 276 10.07 -20.96 3.68
N VAL A 277 9.30 -20.67 2.63
CA VAL A 277 7.86 -20.97 2.54
C VAL A 277 7.63 -22.49 2.59
N ALA A 278 8.35 -23.27 1.80
CA ALA A 278 8.27 -24.74 1.80
C ALA A 278 8.55 -25.30 3.20
N ALA A 279 9.61 -24.84 3.86
CA ALA A 279 9.96 -25.28 5.23
C ALA A 279 8.87 -24.95 6.26
N LEU A 280 8.08 -23.91 6.04
CA LEU A 280 6.96 -23.54 6.91
C LEU A 280 5.69 -24.36 6.64
N LEU A 281 5.36 -24.63 5.37
CA LEU A 281 4.03 -25.06 4.96
C LEU A 281 3.95 -26.57 4.61
N ASP A 282 5.04 -27.17 4.10
CA ASP A 282 5.00 -28.53 3.59
C ASP A 282 4.68 -29.54 4.71
N GLY A 283 3.70 -30.39 4.43
CA GLY A 283 3.23 -31.41 5.38
C GLY A 283 2.38 -30.90 6.54
N ARG A 284 2.02 -29.60 6.58
CA ARG A 284 1.31 -28.98 7.72
C ARG A 284 -0.15 -28.61 7.43
N GLY A 285 -0.78 -29.23 6.43
CA GLY A 285 -2.19 -28.99 6.14
C GLY A 285 -2.44 -27.74 5.28
N PHE A 286 -1.43 -27.28 4.55
CA PHE A 286 -1.53 -26.18 3.60
C PHE A 286 -1.17 -26.64 2.19
N THR A 287 -1.78 -25.99 1.19
CA THR A 287 -1.29 -26.02 -0.18
C THR A 287 -0.84 -24.63 -0.55
N TRP A 288 0.18 -24.52 -1.38
CA TRP A 288 0.68 -23.23 -1.83
C TRP A 288 1.21 -23.29 -3.25
N GLU A 289 1.16 -22.15 -3.91
CA GLU A 289 1.75 -21.93 -5.22
C GLU A 289 2.32 -20.51 -5.29
N ALA A 290 3.33 -20.31 -6.10
CA ALA A 290 3.91 -19.00 -6.36
C ALA A 290 3.95 -18.73 -7.87
N THR A 291 3.40 -17.59 -8.27
CA THR A 291 3.44 -17.11 -9.65
C THR A 291 4.39 -15.94 -9.76
N GLU A 292 5.41 -16.02 -10.62
CA GLU A 292 6.28 -14.89 -10.93
C GLU A 292 5.52 -13.89 -11.81
N LEU A 293 5.39 -12.65 -11.34
CA LEU A 293 4.64 -11.57 -11.98
C LEU A 293 5.54 -10.62 -12.77
N ASP A 294 6.74 -10.42 -12.28
CA ASP A 294 7.78 -9.59 -12.91
C ASP A 294 9.14 -10.24 -12.66
N PRO A 295 9.90 -10.55 -13.71
CA PRO A 295 11.16 -11.27 -13.56
C PRO A 295 12.27 -10.39 -12.96
N ASP A 296 12.18 -9.06 -13.08
CA ASP A 296 13.28 -8.17 -12.68
C ASP A 296 12.78 -6.77 -12.30
N VAL A 297 12.94 -6.42 -11.01
CA VAL A 297 12.62 -5.11 -10.45
C VAL A 297 13.78 -4.62 -9.58
N PHE A 298 13.88 -3.30 -9.38
CA PHE A 298 14.90 -2.70 -8.49
C PHE A 298 16.33 -3.11 -8.80
N GLY A 299 16.71 -3.17 -10.08
CA GLY A 299 18.08 -3.53 -10.53
C GLY A 299 19.18 -2.71 -9.87
N GLU A 300 18.87 -1.47 -9.44
CA GLU A 300 19.79 -0.61 -8.69
C GLU A 300 20.18 -1.17 -7.31
N GLU A 301 19.35 -2.02 -6.71
CA GLU A 301 19.65 -2.66 -5.42
C GLU A 301 20.69 -3.79 -5.54
N LEU A 302 20.98 -4.24 -6.75
CA LEU A 302 22.01 -5.26 -7.02
C LEU A 302 23.42 -4.68 -7.04
N GLU A 303 23.58 -3.36 -7.16
CA GLU A 303 24.88 -2.73 -7.22
C GLU A 303 25.65 -2.83 -5.91
N ASN A 304 24.94 -2.71 -4.79
CA ASN A 304 25.54 -2.65 -3.46
C ASN A 304 24.63 -3.27 -2.39
N GLY A 305 25.23 -3.64 -1.25
CA GLY A 305 24.48 -4.11 -0.08
C GLY A 305 24.13 -5.60 -0.12
N PRO A 306 23.14 -6.04 0.68
CA PRO A 306 22.83 -7.46 0.86
C PRO A 306 22.34 -8.15 -0.41
N LEU A 307 21.73 -7.42 -1.35
CA LEU A 307 21.20 -7.96 -2.60
C LEU A 307 22.24 -8.06 -3.72
N SER A 308 23.46 -7.59 -3.51
CA SER A 308 24.56 -7.70 -4.52
C SER A 308 24.98 -9.13 -4.85
N VAL A 309 24.49 -10.11 -4.08
CA VAL A 309 24.69 -11.55 -4.34
C VAL A 309 23.60 -12.14 -5.23
N ALA A 310 22.53 -11.39 -5.51
CA ALA A 310 21.41 -11.87 -6.31
C ALA A 310 21.67 -11.59 -7.80
N GLU A 311 21.15 -12.47 -8.66
CA GLU A 311 21.14 -12.31 -10.10
C GLU A 311 20.06 -11.34 -10.56
N ARG A 312 18.93 -11.35 -9.86
CA ARG A 312 17.78 -10.50 -10.11
C ARG A 312 16.86 -10.45 -8.88
N ILE A 313 15.97 -9.50 -8.83
CA ILE A 313 14.89 -9.43 -7.85
C ILE A 313 13.59 -9.67 -8.60
N ALA A 314 12.98 -10.83 -8.38
CA ALA A 314 11.69 -11.16 -8.96
C ALA A 314 10.54 -10.69 -8.07
N VAL A 315 9.42 -10.33 -8.68
CA VAL A 315 8.16 -10.11 -7.97
C VAL A 315 7.26 -11.33 -8.15
N ILE A 316 6.76 -11.83 -7.05
CA ILE A 316 5.87 -13.00 -7.05
C ILE A 316 4.55 -12.70 -6.33
N CYS A 317 3.53 -13.47 -6.69
CA CYS A 317 2.34 -13.67 -5.88
C CYS A 317 2.39 -15.07 -5.27
N LEU A 318 2.44 -15.15 -3.95
CA LEU A 318 2.31 -16.39 -3.20
C LEU A 318 0.84 -16.55 -2.78
N THR A 319 0.22 -17.65 -3.18
CA THR A 319 -1.11 -18.07 -2.73
C THR A 319 -0.95 -19.27 -1.79
N VAL A 320 -1.48 -19.16 -0.56
CA VAL A 320 -1.49 -20.24 0.42
C VAL A 320 -2.92 -20.53 0.83
N ILE A 321 -3.33 -21.79 0.80
CA ILE A 321 -4.68 -22.22 1.20
C ILE A 321 -4.57 -23.22 2.35
N ARG A 322 -5.29 -22.97 3.45
CA ARG A 322 -5.44 -23.92 4.56
C ARG A 322 -6.42 -25.02 4.14
N ARG A 323 -6.00 -26.29 4.22
CA ARG A 323 -6.85 -27.47 3.93
C ARG A 323 -7.86 -27.72 5.03
#